data_777b9cf2972d0ed020f2d7b8b61e9afd
#
_entry.id   777b9cf2972d0ed020f2d7b8b61e9afd
#
_cell.length_a   1.000
_cell.length_b   1.000
_cell.length_c   1.000
_cell.angle_alpha   90.00
_cell.angle_beta   90.00
_cell.angle_gamma   90.00
#
_symmetry.space_group_name_H-M   'P 1'
#
loop_
_entity.id
_entity.type
_entity.pdbx_description
1 polymer ?
#
loop_
_entity_poly.entity_id
_entity_poly.type
_entity_poly.pdbx_seq_one_letter_code
_entity_poly.pdbx_strand_id
1 'polypeptide(L)'
;MPDTLPIDLGRYSVFVPPDPFEDHVGPFYFRISGDAREAGSVHCVLPTHPRHGNYAGGVHGGATLAFADYALCLVAGRAADGGTNSSFAMTVSIAVEFLDAGRIGPPLEARGEPLQVTGRLAFARGSVTQEGRSIALWSGVCRHVARAKAMARKEASSPSAATSAVPQIVPADFELLANASVYSQHIGPSYARKEKDGASLIQPTLPHMCNSGGVLHGGYMMSFADSAVTRAAGLVTGMAPSTVAFAAEFLAAGNATAPVTTRVE
;
A
#
# COMPACT_ATOMS: atom_id res chain seq x y z
N MET A 1 -9.43 -7.28 -30.53
CA MET A 1 -9.41 -7.32 -29.06
C MET A 1 -8.60 -8.55 -28.69
N PRO A 2 -7.48 -8.48 -28.00
CA PRO A 2 -6.87 -9.69 -27.50
C PRO A 2 -7.82 -10.27 -26.45
N ASP A 3 -8.27 -11.49 -26.65
CA ASP A 3 -9.00 -12.29 -25.66
C ASP A 3 -8.08 -12.52 -24.45
N THR A 4 -8.11 -11.62 -23.50
CA THR A 4 -7.51 -11.88 -22.19
C THR A 4 -8.41 -12.89 -21.49
N LEU A 5 -8.00 -14.16 -21.50
CA LEU A 5 -8.65 -15.19 -20.70
C LEU A 5 -8.79 -14.71 -19.24
N PRO A 6 -9.92 -14.98 -18.58
CA PRO A 6 -10.10 -14.61 -17.20
C PRO A 6 -8.98 -15.20 -16.34
N ILE A 7 -8.43 -14.40 -15.42
CA ILE A 7 -7.35 -14.83 -14.53
C ILE A 7 -7.86 -15.95 -13.63
N ASP A 8 -7.27 -17.13 -13.76
CA ASP A 8 -7.54 -18.28 -12.89
C ASP A 8 -6.79 -18.09 -11.55
N LEU A 9 -7.46 -17.52 -10.56
CA LEU A 9 -6.90 -17.28 -9.22
C LEU A 9 -6.52 -18.58 -8.48
N GLY A 10 -7.02 -19.73 -8.89
CA GLY A 10 -6.60 -21.02 -8.34
C GLY A 10 -5.12 -21.35 -8.58
N ARG A 11 -4.47 -20.63 -9.48
CA ARG A 11 -3.02 -20.72 -9.77
C ARG A 11 -2.16 -19.73 -8.99
N TYR A 12 -2.76 -18.94 -8.11
CA TYR A 12 -2.09 -17.93 -7.31
C TYR A 12 -2.12 -18.27 -5.83
N SER A 13 -1.20 -17.74 -5.10
CA SER A 13 -1.11 -17.85 -3.64
C SER A 13 -1.46 -16.53 -2.99
N VAL A 14 -1.81 -16.58 -1.72
CA VAL A 14 -1.85 -15.45 -0.79
C VAL A 14 -0.84 -15.69 0.32
N PHE A 15 -0.40 -14.67 1.02
CA PHE A 15 0.44 -14.88 2.19
C PHE A 15 -0.35 -15.54 3.33
N VAL A 16 0.31 -16.45 4.04
CA VAL A 16 -0.27 -17.14 5.21
C VAL A 16 0.78 -17.12 6.33
N PRO A 17 0.46 -16.54 7.50
CA PRO A 17 -0.73 -15.74 7.79
C PRO A 17 -0.77 -14.46 6.97
N PRO A 18 -1.95 -13.92 6.65
CA PRO A 18 -2.05 -12.69 5.89
C PRO A 18 -1.47 -11.51 6.67
N ASP A 19 -0.97 -10.54 5.94
CA ASP A 19 -0.67 -9.23 6.52
C ASP A 19 -1.99 -8.50 6.79
N PRO A 20 -2.27 -7.99 8.01
CA PRO A 20 -3.60 -7.45 8.35
C PRO A 20 -4.11 -6.39 7.38
N PHE A 21 -3.23 -5.50 6.88
CA PHE A 21 -3.64 -4.49 5.93
C PHE A 21 -3.92 -5.08 4.55
N GLU A 22 -3.06 -5.99 4.10
CA GLU A 22 -3.23 -6.67 2.80
C GLU A 22 -4.49 -7.55 2.78
N ASP A 23 -4.84 -8.18 3.89
CA ASP A 23 -6.09 -8.95 4.04
C ASP A 23 -7.31 -8.02 3.99
N HIS A 24 -7.25 -6.88 4.68
CA HIS A 24 -8.34 -5.91 4.75
C HIS A 24 -8.64 -5.25 3.39
N VAL A 25 -7.62 -4.80 2.67
CA VAL A 25 -7.78 -4.15 1.37
C VAL A 25 -7.74 -5.12 0.18
N GLY A 26 -7.22 -6.33 0.38
CA GLY A 26 -7.09 -7.38 -0.64
C GLY A 26 -8.31 -8.31 -0.74
N PRO A 27 -8.12 -9.61 -0.86
CA PRO A 27 -6.80 -10.29 -0.82
C PRO A 27 -5.92 -9.96 -2.03
N PHE A 28 -4.62 -9.83 -1.78
CA PHE A 28 -3.61 -9.71 -2.81
C PHE A 28 -3.09 -11.09 -3.17
N TYR A 29 -3.18 -11.44 -4.42
CA TYR A 29 -2.72 -12.71 -4.96
C TYR A 29 -1.36 -12.55 -5.63
N PHE A 30 -0.54 -13.58 -5.56
CA PHE A 30 0.71 -13.63 -6.29
C PHE A 30 0.99 -14.99 -6.89
N ARG A 31 1.72 -15.01 -7.99
CA ARG A 31 2.30 -16.21 -8.59
C ARG A 31 3.77 -15.93 -8.90
N ILE A 32 4.58 -16.92 -8.60
CA ILE A 32 6.02 -16.88 -8.84
C ILE A 32 6.34 -17.90 -9.95
N SER A 33 7.16 -17.50 -10.90
CA SER A 33 7.64 -18.32 -12.02
C SER A 33 9.08 -17.95 -12.38
N GLY A 34 9.82 -18.89 -12.93
CA GLY A 34 11.18 -18.65 -13.42
C GLY A 34 12.20 -18.25 -12.34
N ASP A 35 13.29 -17.65 -12.79
CA ASP A 35 14.38 -17.18 -11.93
C ASP A 35 13.94 -15.95 -11.13
N ALA A 36 14.48 -15.82 -9.92
CA ALA A 36 14.17 -14.72 -9.00
C ALA A 36 14.60 -13.34 -9.53
N ARG A 37 15.52 -13.30 -10.46
CA ARG A 37 16.07 -12.08 -11.05
C ARG A 37 15.50 -11.77 -12.44
N GLU A 38 14.67 -12.65 -12.99
CA GLU A 38 14.02 -12.40 -14.27
C GLU A 38 12.87 -11.40 -14.15
N ALA A 39 12.76 -10.54 -15.15
CA ALA A 39 11.62 -9.63 -15.29
C ALA A 39 10.31 -10.43 -15.38
N GLY A 40 9.30 -10.01 -14.60
CA GLY A 40 8.00 -10.67 -14.58
C GLY A 40 7.96 -12.03 -13.88
N SER A 41 9.04 -12.44 -13.19
CA SER A 41 9.06 -13.67 -12.37
C SER A 41 8.03 -13.63 -11.24
N VAL A 42 7.61 -12.44 -10.82
CA VAL A 42 6.51 -12.19 -9.89
C VAL A 42 5.35 -11.58 -10.65
N HIS A 43 4.17 -12.17 -10.50
CA HIS A 43 2.91 -11.65 -11.02
C HIS A 43 1.93 -11.52 -9.87
N CYS A 44 1.49 -10.28 -9.60
CA CYS A 44 0.51 -9.99 -8.57
C CYS A 44 -0.84 -9.65 -9.19
N VAL A 45 -1.92 -9.98 -8.48
CA VAL A 45 -3.31 -9.72 -8.90
C VAL A 45 -4.11 -9.18 -7.72
N LEU A 46 -4.82 -8.09 -7.93
CA LEU A 46 -5.82 -7.56 -7.02
C LEU A 46 -7.19 -7.60 -7.70
N PRO A 47 -8.09 -8.51 -7.30
CA PRO A 47 -9.49 -8.42 -7.70
C PRO A 47 -10.09 -7.12 -7.19
N THR A 48 -10.58 -6.28 -8.10
CA THR A 48 -11.17 -4.99 -7.70
C THR A 48 -12.63 -5.15 -7.31
N HIS A 49 -13.02 -4.46 -6.25
CA HIS A 49 -14.36 -4.47 -5.66
C HIS A 49 -14.83 -3.03 -5.40
N PRO A 50 -16.13 -2.79 -5.19
CA PRO A 50 -16.66 -1.45 -4.85
C PRO A 50 -15.93 -0.76 -3.70
N ARG A 51 -15.41 -1.51 -2.71
CA ARG A 51 -14.62 -0.95 -1.60
C ARG A 51 -13.31 -0.27 -2.03
N HIS A 52 -12.81 -0.55 -3.23
CA HIS A 52 -11.63 0.12 -3.79
C HIS A 52 -11.98 1.43 -4.52
N GLY A 53 -13.26 1.83 -4.51
CA GLY A 53 -13.77 2.93 -5.32
C GLY A 53 -13.33 4.31 -4.86
N ASN A 54 -13.06 5.16 -5.85
CA ASN A 54 -12.92 6.61 -5.68
C ASN A 54 -14.27 7.32 -5.96
N TYR A 55 -14.29 8.65 -5.87
CA TYR A 55 -15.49 9.46 -6.14
C TYR A 55 -15.99 9.39 -7.59
N ALA A 56 -15.09 9.14 -8.53
CA ALA A 56 -15.41 9.08 -9.96
C ALA A 56 -15.87 7.67 -10.40
N GLY A 57 -15.99 6.71 -9.47
CA GLY A 57 -16.39 5.33 -9.76
C GLY A 57 -15.27 4.43 -10.28
N GLY A 58 -14.04 4.93 -10.35
CA GLY A 58 -12.84 4.15 -10.66
C GLY A 58 -12.15 3.61 -9.42
N VAL A 59 -11.02 2.91 -9.62
CA VAL A 59 -10.15 2.47 -8.52
C VAL A 59 -9.46 3.68 -7.89
N HIS A 60 -9.44 3.75 -6.57
CA HIS A 60 -8.78 4.81 -5.81
C HIS A 60 -7.26 4.75 -5.99
N GLY A 61 -6.60 5.93 -6.09
CA GLY A 61 -5.14 6.02 -6.17
C GLY A 61 -4.45 5.31 -5.02
N GLY A 62 -4.92 5.51 -3.80
CA GLY A 62 -4.41 4.82 -2.61
C GLY A 62 -4.48 3.29 -2.68
N ALA A 63 -5.52 2.71 -3.29
CA ALA A 63 -5.61 1.26 -3.50
C ALA A 63 -4.55 0.78 -4.52
N THR A 64 -4.33 1.55 -5.57
CA THR A 64 -3.27 1.28 -6.55
C THR A 64 -1.88 1.42 -5.93
N LEU A 65 -1.65 2.42 -5.07
CA LEU A 65 -0.40 2.60 -4.31
C LEU A 65 -0.13 1.42 -3.38
N ALA A 66 -1.14 0.96 -2.61
CA ALA A 66 -1.01 -0.20 -1.74
C ALA A 66 -0.65 -1.46 -2.52
N PHE A 67 -1.25 -1.65 -3.69
CA PHE A 67 -0.96 -2.79 -4.57
C PHE A 67 0.42 -2.70 -5.23
N ALA A 68 0.87 -1.50 -5.59
CA ALA A 68 2.22 -1.27 -6.10
C ALA A 68 3.30 -1.55 -5.03
N ASP A 69 3.07 -1.15 -3.78
CA ASP A 69 3.93 -1.44 -2.63
C ASP A 69 4.08 -2.95 -2.40
N TYR A 70 2.95 -3.66 -2.43
CA TYR A 70 2.92 -5.12 -2.35
C TYR A 70 3.78 -5.78 -3.45
N ALA A 71 3.59 -5.35 -4.71
CA ALA A 71 4.34 -5.88 -5.83
C ALA A 71 5.85 -5.56 -5.73
N LEU A 72 6.19 -4.32 -5.35
CA LEU A 72 7.57 -3.89 -5.11
C LEU A 72 8.25 -4.77 -4.06
N CYS A 73 7.60 -4.97 -2.91
CA CYS A 73 8.13 -5.80 -1.82
C CYS A 73 8.36 -7.26 -2.24
N LEU A 74 7.43 -7.83 -3.01
CA LEU A 74 7.58 -9.20 -3.52
C LEU A 74 8.73 -9.33 -4.52
N VAL A 75 8.83 -8.43 -5.49
CA VAL A 75 9.91 -8.44 -6.50
C VAL A 75 11.26 -8.26 -5.81
N ALA A 76 11.37 -7.26 -4.92
CA ALA A 76 12.60 -6.96 -4.19
C ALA A 76 13.01 -8.08 -3.24
N GLY A 77 12.06 -8.62 -2.46
CA GLY A 77 12.31 -9.70 -1.51
C GLY A 77 12.78 -10.98 -2.19
N ARG A 78 12.09 -11.37 -3.27
CA ARG A 78 12.44 -12.55 -4.06
C ARG A 78 13.84 -12.45 -4.69
N ALA A 79 14.18 -11.29 -5.23
CA ALA A 79 15.50 -11.07 -5.81
C ALA A 79 16.62 -11.08 -4.74
N ALA A 80 16.32 -10.56 -3.54
CA ALA A 80 17.27 -10.48 -2.45
C ALA A 80 17.64 -11.84 -1.85
N ASP A 81 16.71 -12.79 -1.87
CA ASP A 81 16.92 -14.14 -1.29
C ASP A 81 17.11 -15.26 -2.34
N GLY A 82 17.22 -14.89 -3.61
CA GLY A 82 17.37 -15.85 -4.71
C GLY A 82 16.15 -16.76 -4.89
N GLY A 83 14.98 -16.33 -4.44
CA GLY A 83 13.72 -17.05 -4.58
C GLY A 83 13.44 -18.08 -3.49
N THR A 84 14.23 -18.12 -2.41
CA THR A 84 14.08 -19.07 -1.30
C THR A 84 12.97 -18.69 -0.31
N ASN A 85 12.35 -17.51 -0.47
CA ASN A 85 11.37 -16.96 0.47
C ASN A 85 11.89 -16.84 1.92
N SER A 86 13.18 -16.60 2.04
CA SER A 86 13.87 -16.49 3.34
C SER A 86 14.04 -15.06 3.83
N SER A 87 13.59 -14.08 3.04
CA SER A 87 13.66 -12.65 3.36
C SER A 87 12.28 -11.99 3.38
N PHE A 88 12.16 -10.95 4.22
CA PHE A 88 11.14 -9.93 4.09
C PHE A 88 11.73 -8.68 3.44
N ALA A 89 10.97 -8.02 2.61
CA ALA A 89 11.28 -6.71 2.09
C ALA A 89 10.40 -5.66 2.77
N MET A 90 10.98 -4.52 3.10
CA MET A 90 10.28 -3.36 3.67
C MET A 90 10.62 -2.16 2.80
N THR A 91 9.63 -1.44 2.36
CA THR A 91 9.80 -0.27 1.50
C THR A 91 10.56 0.84 2.23
N VAL A 92 11.60 1.37 1.58
CA VAL A 92 12.37 2.54 2.01
C VAL A 92 11.91 3.77 1.23
N SER A 93 11.73 3.60 -0.09
CA SER A 93 11.19 4.63 -0.96
C SER A 93 10.44 3.99 -2.12
N ILE A 94 9.42 4.70 -2.60
CA ILE A 94 8.66 4.32 -3.78
C ILE A 94 8.22 5.58 -4.53
N ALA A 95 8.26 5.51 -5.86
CA ALA A 95 7.65 6.49 -6.76
C ALA A 95 6.65 5.76 -7.65
N VAL A 96 5.49 6.39 -7.88
CA VAL A 96 4.41 5.86 -8.71
C VAL A 96 3.88 6.97 -9.62
N GLU A 97 3.87 6.74 -10.92
CA GLU A 97 3.25 7.60 -11.92
C GLU A 97 1.94 6.96 -12.40
N PHE A 98 0.83 7.68 -12.27
CA PHE A 98 -0.48 7.22 -12.75
C PHE A 98 -0.67 7.62 -14.21
N LEU A 99 -0.88 6.63 -15.07
CA LEU A 99 -1.03 6.81 -16.52
C LEU A 99 -2.49 6.80 -16.96
N ASP A 100 -3.34 6.07 -16.23
CA ASP A 100 -4.77 5.93 -16.55
C ASP A 100 -5.56 5.56 -15.28
N ALA A 101 -6.88 5.74 -15.33
CA ALA A 101 -7.78 5.35 -14.26
C ALA A 101 -8.09 3.85 -14.29
N GLY A 102 -7.92 3.18 -13.16
CA GLY A 102 -8.41 1.81 -12.99
C GLY A 102 -9.93 1.77 -12.88
N ARG A 103 -10.56 0.69 -13.35
CA ARG A 103 -12.01 0.45 -13.27
C ARG A 103 -12.32 -0.59 -12.20
N ILE A 104 -13.48 -0.47 -11.56
CA ILE A 104 -14.00 -1.48 -10.65
C ILE A 104 -14.56 -2.66 -11.47
N GLY A 105 -14.25 -3.88 -11.05
CA GLY A 105 -14.66 -5.14 -11.66
C GLY A 105 -13.47 -5.92 -12.23
N PRO A 106 -12.83 -5.48 -13.32
CA PRO A 106 -11.63 -6.15 -13.81
C PRO A 106 -10.48 -6.07 -12.79
N PRO A 107 -9.69 -7.15 -12.60
CA PRO A 107 -8.57 -7.13 -11.65
C PRO A 107 -7.46 -6.17 -12.10
N LEU A 108 -6.75 -5.60 -11.15
CA LEU A 108 -5.44 -5.01 -11.39
C LEU A 108 -4.39 -6.13 -11.37
N GLU A 109 -3.42 -6.02 -12.27
CA GLU A 109 -2.27 -6.91 -12.36
C GLU A 109 -1.00 -6.10 -12.16
N ALA A 110 -0.01 -6.63 -11.43
CA ALA A 110 1.29 -5.99 -11.30
C ALA A 110 2.41 -6.96 -11.64
N ARG A 111 3.39 -6.46 -12.37
CA ARG A 111 4.63 -7.16 -12.71
C ARG A 111 5.79 -6.21 -12.55
N GLY A 112 6.95 -6.77 -12.25
CA GLY A 112 8.16 -5.98 -12.11
C GLY A 112 9.42 -6.77 -12.36
N GLU A 113 10.53 -6.05 -12.30
CA GLU A 113 11.88 -6.58 -12.42
C GLU A 113 12.78 -6.01 -11.33
N PRO A 114 13.67 -6.82 -10.75
CA PRO A 114 14.72 -6.31 -9.90
C PRO A 114 15.78 -5.61 -10.77
N LEU A 115 16.23 -4.44 -10.32
CA LEU A 115 17.29 -3.68 -10.99
C LEU A 115 18.66 -3.99 -10.39
N GLN A 116 18.72 -4.02 -9.06
CA GLN A 116 19.96 -4.24 -8.31
C GLN A 116 19.65 -4.78 -6.93
N VAL A 117 20.48 -5.68 -6.45
CA VAL A 117 20.47 -6.15 -5.06
C VAL A 117 21.85 -5.91 -4.46
N THR A 118 21.86 -5.31 -3.28
CA THR A 118 23.06 -5.10 -2.45
C THR A 118 22.96 -5.91 -1.16
N GLY A 119 23.93 -5.79 -0.26
CA GLY A 119 23.90 -6.52 1.02
C GLY A 119 22.70 -6.20 1.92
N ARG A 120 21.99 -5.09 1.70
CA ARG A 120 20.86 -4.67 2.53
C ARG A 120 19.67 -4.09 1.75
N LEU A 121 19.86 -3.68 0.51
CA LEU A 121 18.87 -3.00 -0.30
C LEU A 121 18.63 -3.76 -1.59
N ALA A 122 17.39 -3.75 -2.03
CA ALA A 122 16.96 -4.22 -3.35
C ALA A 122 16.19 -3.10 -4.06
N PHE A 123 16.58 -2.85 -5.29
CA PHE A 123 15.99 -1.85 -6.19
C PHE A 123 15.15 -2.59 -7.22
N ALA A 124 13.93 -2.15 -7.41
CA ALA A 124 13.03 -2.76 -8.39
C ALA A 124 12.14 -1.71 -9.05
N ARG A 125 11.58 -2.06 -10.19
CA ARG A 125 10.58 -1.27 -10.90
C ARG A 125 9.55 -2.18 -11.56
N GLY A 126 8.42 -1.62 -11.93
CA GLY A 126 7.38 -2.37 -12.61
C GLY A 126 6.18 -1.52 -13.01
N SER A 127 5.11 -2.20 -13.34
CA SER A 127 3.85 -1.57 -13.74
C SER A 127 2.66 -2.23 -13.08
N VAL A 128 1.59 -1.46 -12.96
CA VAL A 128 0.24 -1.93 -12.71
C VAL A 128 -0.54 -1.82 -14.02
N THR A 129 -1.19 -2.88 -14.43
CA THR A 129 -1.99 -2.95 -15.64
C THR A 129 -3.41 -3.42 -15.33
N GLN A 130 -4.34 -3.16 -16.23
CA GLN A 130 -5.71 -3.67 -16.17
C GLN A 130 -6.19 -3.96 -17.59
N GLU A 131 -6.51 -5.21 -17.88
CA GLU A 131 -6.92 -5.65 -19.23
C GLU A 131 -5.94 -5.19 -20.32
N GLY A 132 -4.64 -5.32 -20.05
CA GLY A 132 -3.56 -4.94 -20.95
C GLY A 132 -3.26 -3.44 -21.05
N ARG A 133 -4.07 -2.55 -20.42
CA ARG A 133 -3.80 -1.11 -20.34
C ARG A 133 -2.88 -0.80 -19.15
N SER A 134 -1.93 0.08 -19.34
CA SER A 134 -1.07 0.57 -18.27
C SER A 134 -1.84 1.55 -17.38
N ILE A 135 -1.95 1.24 -16.09
CA ILE A 135 -2.63 2.08 -15.09
C ILE A 135 -1.59 2.91 -14.34
N ALA A 136 -0.49 2.29 -13.92
CA ALA A 136 0.58 3.00 -13.22
C ALA A 136 1.94 2.36 -13.49
N LEU A 137 2.99 3.16 -13.42
CA LEU A 137 4.38 2.70 -13.31
C LEU A 137 4.84 2.90 -11.87
N TRP A 138 5.71 2.03 -11.41
CA TRP A 138 6.30 2.15 -10.09
C TRP A 138 7.79 1.81 -10.11
N SER A 139 8.54 2.46 -9.23
CA SER A 139 9.92 2.14 -8.92
C SER A 139 10.19 2.38 -7.44
N GLY A 140 11.11 1.63 -6.86
CA GLY A 140 11.40 1.81 -5.44
C GLY A 140 12.58 1.03 -4.94
N VAL A 141 12.86 1.26 -3.68
CA VAL A 141 13.94 0.65 -2.91
C VAL A 141 13.36 -0.01 -1.68
N CYS A 142 13.68 -1.28 -1.49
CA CYS A 142 13.34 -2.02 -0.29
C CYS A 142 14.58 -2.38 0.51
N ARG A 143 14.46 -2.36 1.83
CA ARG A 143 15.40 -3.01 2.73
C ARG A 143 14.95 -4.45 2.95
N HIS A 144 15.83 -5.40 2.63
CA HIS A 144 15.55 -6.80 2.92
C HIS A 144 16.16 -7.25 4.26
N VAL A 145 15.43 -8.11 4.97
CA VAL A 145 15.82 -8.66 6.27
C VAL A 145 15.54 -10.15 6.27
N ALA A 146 16.51 -10.95 6.72
CA ALA A 146 16.29 -12.39 6.84
C ALA A 146 15.05 -12.68 7.70
N ARG A 147 14.16 -13.54 7.21
CA ARG A 147 12.87 -13.88 7.85
C ARG A 147 13.07 -14.40 9.27
N ALA A 148 14.04 -15.28 9.49
CA ALA A 148 14.38 -15.79 10.84
C ALA A 148 14.73 -14.65 11.82
N LYS A 149 15.49 -13.64 11.37
CA LYS A 149 15.85 -12.47 12.19
C LYS A 149 14.64 -11.57 12.47
N ALA A 150 13.76 -11.42 11.51
CA ALA A 150 12.54 -10.64 11.67
C ALA A 150 11.57 -11.30 12.66
N MET A 151 11.41 -12.62 12.59
CA MET A 151 10.57 -13.40 13.51
C MET A 151 11.12 -13.39 14.94
N ALA A 152 12.42 -13.61 15.13
CA ALA A 152 13.06 -13.53 16.46
C ALA A 152 12.88 -12.14 17.09
N ARG A 153 12.94 -11.07 16.29
CA ARG A 153 12.67 -9.71 16.78
C ARG A 153 11.21 -9.51 17.18
N LYS A 154 10.26 -10.11 16.45
CA LYS A 154 8.83 -10.07 16.77
C LYS A 154 8.55 -10.76 18.10
N GLU A 155 9.13 -11.95 18.32
CA GLU A 155 9.00 -12.67 19.60
C GLU A 155 9.56 -11.87 20.77
N ALA A 156 10.73 -11.24 20.59
CA ALA A 156 11.35 -10.39 21.59
C ALA A 156 10.60 -9.08 21.86
N SER A 157 9.82 -8.58 20.89
CA SER A 157 9.06 -7.34 20.96
C SER A 157 7.55 -7.55 21.14
N SER A 158 7.10 -8.81 21.27
CA SER A 158 5.69 -9.10 21.53
C SER A 158 5.27 -8.36 22.80
N PRO A 159 4.37 -7.38 22.75
CA PRO A 159 3.80 -6.81 23.95
C PRO A 159 3.10 -7.95 24.67
N SER A 160 3.35 -8.11 25.95
CA SER A 160 2.46 -8.83 26.84
C SER A 160 1.01 -8.46 26.48
N ALA A 161 0.12 -9.42 26.43
CA ALA A 161 -1.27 -9.34 25.96
C ALA A 161 -2.18 -8.34 26.72
N ALA A 162 -1.65 -7.32 27.32
CA ALA A 162 -2.30 -6.27 28.08
C ALA A 162 -1.90 -4.85 27.61
N THR A 163 -1.79 -4.65 26.30
CA THR A 163 -1.81 -3.26 25.81
C THR A 163 -3.27 -2.83 25.81
N SER A 164 -3.73 -2.29 26.96
CA SER A 164 -4.97 -1.54 27.01
C SER A 164 -4.95 -0.53 25.86
N ALA A 165 -5.99 -0.56 25.04
CA ALA A 165 -6.13 0.34 23.92
C ALA A 165 -5.96 1.78 24.43
N VAL A 166 -4.84 2.42 24.06
CA VAL A 166 -4.64 3.83 24.36
C VAL A 166 -5.77 4.57 23.64
N PRO A 167 -6.57 5.40 24.31
CA PRO A 167 -7.63 6.14 23.65
C PRO A 167 -7.05 6.93 22.49
N GLN A 168 -7.55 6.67 21.29
CA GLN A 168 -7.14 7.37 20.07
C GLN A 168 -7.87 8.71 20.03
N ILE A 169 -7.31 9.72 20.68
CA ILE A 169 -7.96 11.03 20.86
C ILE A 169 -7.82 11.83 19.57
N VAL A 170 -8.96 12.18 18.99
CA VAL A 170 -9.04 13.17 17.92
C VAL A 170 -9.34 14.53 18.59
N PRO A 171 -8.52 15.56 18.37
CA PRO A 171 -8.78 16.89 18.92
C PRO A 171 -10.13 17.45 18.44
N ALA A 172 -10.80 18.22 19.29
CA ALA A 172 -12.17 18.71 19.04
C ALA A 172 -12.28 19.72 17.87
N ASP A 173 -11.16 20.27 17.44
CA ASP A 173 -11.04 21.17 16.29
C ASP A 173 -10.85 20.45 14.94
N PHE A 174 -10.87 19.11 14.94
CA PHE A 174 -10.89 18.29 13.73
C PHE A 174 -12.30 17.80 13.43
N GLU A 175 -12.73 17.92 12.19
CA GLU A 175 -14.04 17.49 11.73
C GLU A 175 -13.97 16.17 10.98
N LEU A 176 -14.93 15.25 11.22
CA LEU A 176 -15.03 13.99 10.50
C LEU A 176 -15.27 14.24 9.01
N LEU A 177 -14.46 13.58 8.17
CA LEU A 177 -14.63 13.59 6.72
C LEU A 177 -15.75 12.61 6.30
N ALA A 178 -17.02 12.99 6.56
CA ALA A 178 -18.19 12.17 6.25
C ALA A 178 -18.33 11.84 4.76
N ASN A 179 -17.84 12.71 3.87
CA ASN A 179 -17.87 12.54 2.42
C ASN A 179 -16.55 12.00 1.87
N ALA A 180 -15.88 11.09 2.56
CA ALA A 180 -14.71 10.40 2.03
C ALA A 180 -15.11 9.38 0.95
N SER A 181 -14.20 9.09 0.00
CA SER A 181 -14.42 8.03 -0.98
C SER A 181 -14.64 6.67 -0.31
N VAL A 182 -15.24 5.72 -1.03
CA VAL A 182 -15.51 4.38 -0.47
C VAL A 182 -14.23 3.74 0.05
N TYR A 183 -13.12 3.84 -0.70
CA TYR A 183 -11.84 3.30 -0.27
C TYR A 183 -11.30 4.03 0.97
N SER A 184 -11.35 5.37 0.99
CA SER A 184 -10.89 6.13 2.16
C SER A 184 -11.67 5.79 3.43
N GLN A 185 -13.00 5.58 3.32
CA GLN A 185 -13.83 5.09 4.42
C GLN A 185 -13.47 3.66 4.83
N HIS A 186 -13.17 2.80 3.85
CA HIS A 186 -12.80 1.41 4.09
C HIS A 186 -11.51 1.29 4.89
N ILE A 187 -10.49 2.10 4.61
CA ILE A 187 -9.23 2.08 5.38
C ILE A 187 -9.35 2.71 6.77
N GLY A 188 -10.40 3.48 7.06
CA GLY A 188 -10.73 4.00 8.39
C GLY A 188 -11.24 5.44 8.38
N PRO A 189 -11.84 5.89 9.50
CA PRO A 189 -12.36 7.24 9.61
C PRO A 189 -11.22 8.27 9.65
N SER A 190 -11.32 9.30 8.83
CA SER A 190 -10.38 10.42 8.79
C SER A 190 -11.04 11.70 9.24
N TYR A 191 -10.30 12.52 9.93
CA TYR A 191 -10.73 13.84 10.39
C TYR A 191 -9.78 14.88 9.82
N ALA A 192 -10.30 16.06 9.52
CA ALA A 192 -9.52 17.15 8.95
C ALA A 192 -9.73 18.45 9.68
N ARG A 193 -8.70 19.28 9.68
CA ARG A 193 -8.75 20.67 10.06
C ARG A 193 -8.13 21.51 8.94
N LYS A 194 -8.88 22.51 8.48
CA LYS A 194 -8.36 23.46 7.50
C LYS A 194 -7.33 24.37 8.17
N GLU A 195 -6.18 24.52 7.53
CA GLU A 195 -5.13 25.44 7.91
C GLU A 195 -5.16 26.69 6.99
N LYS A 196 -4.32 27.67 7.28
CA LYS A 196 -4.23 28.89 6.44
C LYS A 196 -3.81 28.55 5.00
N ASP A 197 -2.80 27.70 4.84
CA ASP A 197 -2.18 27.38 3.56
C ASP A 197 -2.19 25.87 3.26
N GLY A 198 -3.20 25.14 3.77
CA GLY A 198 -3.30 23.71 3.59
C GLY A 198 -4.34 23.04 4.48
N ALA A 199 -4.06 21.82 4.91
CA ALA A 199 -4.88 21.10 5.87
C ALA A 199 -4.06 20.13 6.71
N SER A 200 -4.50 19.93 7.95
CA SER A 200 -4.04 18.80 8.80
C SER A 200 -5.09 17.72 8.80
N LEU A 201 -4.67 16.47 8.69
CA LEU A 201 -5.55 15.31 8.81
C LEU A 201 -5.05 14.40 9.93
N ILE A 202 -6.00 13.72 10.56
CA ILE A 202 -5.73 12.74 11.61
C ILE A 202 -6.61 11.51 11.38
N GLN A 203 -6.02 10.35 11.56
CA GLN A 203 -6.73 9.08 11.47
C GLN A 203 -6.39 8.22 12.70
N PRO A 204 -7.38 7.85 13.54
CA PRO A 204 -7.17 6.85 14.58
C PRO A 204 -6.67 5.55 13.99
N THR A 205 -5.66 4.94 14.60
CA THR A 205 -5.12 3.68 14.10
C THR A 205 -5.99 2.49 14.52
N LEU A 206 -6.17 1.57 13.58
CA LEU A 206 -6.94 0.34 13.75
C LEU A 206 -6.03 -0.88 13.48
N PRO A 207 -6.32 -2.05 14.07
CA PRO A 207 -5.47 -3.24 13.91
C PRO A 207 -5.19 -3.63 12.46
N HIS A 208 -6.17 -3.47 11.57
CA HIS A 208 -6.02 -3.79 10.14
C HIS A 208 -5.11 -2.83 9.37
N MET A 209 -4.70 -1.71 9.95
CA MET A 209 -3.76 -0.77 9.33
C MET A 209 -2.30 -1.22 9.47
N CYS A 210 -2.07 -2.31 10.21
CA CYS A 210 -0.74 -2.80 10.53
C CYS A 210 -0.27 -3.87 9.54
N ASN A 211 1.04 -4.02 9.47
CA ASN A 211 1.65 -5.20 8.88
C ASN A 211 1.75 -6.35 9.90
N SER A 212 2.19 -7.51 9.46
CA SER A 212 2.40 -8.69 10.31
C SER A 212 3.44 -8.47 11.42
N GLY A 213 4.26 -7.44 11.33
CA GLY A 213 5.21 -7.00 12.37
C GLY A 213 4.58 -6.14 13.47
N GLY A 214 3.30 -5.77 13.36
CA GLY A 214 2.58 -4.94 14.34
C GLY A 214 2.87 -3.45 14.24
N VAL A 215 3.48 -2.99 13.14
CA VAL A 215 3.67 -1.57 12.82
C VAL A 215 2.81 -1.17 11.64
N LEU A 216 2.56 0.12 11.46
CA LEU A 216 1.74 0.60 10.34
C LEU A 216 2.32 0.14 9.00
N HIS A 217 1.45 -0.39 8.15
CA HIS A 217 1.81 -0.88 6.82
C HIS A 217 2.17 0.26 5.88
N GLY A 218 3.23 0.10 5.05
CA GLY A 218 3.64 1.12 4.08
C GLY A 218 2.51 1.51 3.12
N GLY A 219 1.82 0.52 2.55
CA GLY A 219 0.67 0.72 1.69
C GLY A 219 -0.49 1.46 2.36
N TYR A 220 -0.72 1.24 3.68
CA TYR A 220 -1.68 2.03 4.45
C TYR A 220 -1.25 3.50 4.53
N MET A 221 0.01 3.75 4.91
CA MET A 221 0.50 5.13 5.06
C MET A 221 0.43 5.90 3.74
N MET A 222 0.75 5.25 2.62
CA MET A 222 0.60 5.86 1.29
C MET A 222 -0.86 6.10 0.92
N SER A 223 -1.75 5.16 1.23
CA SER A 223 -3.20 5.31 0.98
C SER A 223 -3.79 6.49 1.77
N PHE A 224 -3.37 6.64 3.02
CA PHE A 224 -3.77 7.78 3.85
C PHE A 224 -3.17 9.10 3.33
N ALA A 225 -1.89 9.11 2.96
CA ALA A 225 -1.23 10.29 2.42
C ALA A 225 -1.85 10.75 1.10
N ASP A 226 -2.15 9.84 0.16
CA ASP A 226 -2.85 10.14 -1.09
C ASP A 226 -4.22 10.78 -0.83
N SER A 227 -5.00 10.20 0.09
CA SER A 227 -6.29 10.74 0.51
C SER A 227 -6.15 12.12 1.17
N ALA A 228 -5.09 12.33 1.96
CA ALA A 228 -4.85 13.59 2.64
C ALA A 228 -4.47 14.71 1.68
N VAL A 229 -3.56 14.44 0.74
CA VAL A 229 -3.12 15.42 -0.26
C VAL A 229 -4.28 15.82 -1.17
N THR A 230 -5.02 14.85 -1.70
CA THR A 230 -6.18 15.14 -2.57
C THR A 230 -7.27 15.89 -1.80
N ARG A 231 -7.50 15.56 -0.53
CA ARG A 231 -8.48 16.27 0.30
C ARG A 231 -8.05 17.69 0.63
N ALA A 232 -6.79 17.89 1.02
CA ALA A 232 -6.26 19.22 1.29
C ALA A 232 -6.31 20.11 0.05
N ALA A 233 -5.89 19.61 -1.10
CA ALA A 233 -5.99 20.31 -2.36
C ALA A 233 -7.44 20.69 -2.71
N GLY A 234 -8.40 19.78 -2.48
CA GLY A 234 -9.83 20.06 -2.65
C GLY A 234 -10.34 21.16 -1.73
N LEU A 235 -9.92 21.19 -0.46
CA LEU A 235 -10.29 22.22 0.52
C LEU A 235 -9.74 23.60 0.16
N VAL A 236 -8.56 23.65 -0.46
CA VAL A 236 -7.91 24.92 -0.86
C VAL A 236 -8.46 25.41 -2.19
N THR A 237 -8.62 24.54 -3.18
CA THR A 237 -8.96 24.93 -4.56
C THR A 237 -10.46 24.87 -4.87
N GLY A 238 -11.26 24.18 -4.05
CA GLY A 238 -12.67 23.91 -4.35
C GLY A 238 -12.90 22.88 -5.47
N MET A 239 -11.83 22.28 -6.01
CA MET A 239 -11.90 21.30 -7.10
C MET A 239 -11.73 19.87 -6.55
N ALA A 240 -12.08 18.87 -7.37
CA ALA A 240 -11.81 17.46 -7.09
C ALA A 240 -10.49 17.05 -7.78
N PRO A 241 -9.34 17.08 -7.08
CA PRO A 241 -8.06 16.75 -7.67
C PRO A 241 -7.91 15.23 -7.84
N SER A 242 -7.03 14.85 -8.77
CA SER A 242 -6.57 13.48 -8.96
C SER A 242 -5.05 13.43 -8.84
N THR A 243 -4.53 12.39 -8.23
CA THR A 243 -3.09 12.15 -8.12
C THR A 243 -2.55 11.69 -9.47
N VAL A 244 -1.55 12.37 -9.98
CA VAL A 244 -0.85 12.04 -11.24
C VAL A 244 0.49 11.37 -10.95
N ALA A 245 1.18 11.82 -9.90
CA ALA A 245 2.42 11.21 -9.41
C ALA A 245 2.44 11.23 -7.89
N PHE A 246 3.04 10.21 -7.32
CA PHE A 246 3.20 10.05 -5.88
C PHE A 246 4.60 9.51 -5.58
N ALA A 247 5.29 10.14 -4.65
CA ALA A 247 6.55 9.62 -4.14
C ALA A 247 6.54 9.63 -2.61
N ALA A 248 7.11 8.61 -2.01
CA ALA A 248 7.20 8.48 -0.57
C ALA A 248 8.56 7.96 -0.13
N GLU A 249 9.03 8.50 1.00
CA GLU A 249 10.22 8.03 1.71
C GLU A 249 9.84 7.66 3.13
N PHE A 250 10.15 6.43 3.53
CA PHE A 250 9.84 5.92 4.86
C PHE A 250 11.05 6.08 5.78
N LEU A 251 10.99 7.08 6.65
CA LEU A 251 12.09 7.44 7.55
C LEU A 251 12.15 6.57 8.81
N ALA A 252 10.98 6.08 9.24
CA ALA A 252 10.85 5.21 10.42
C ALA A 252 9.59 4.33 10.31
N ALA A 253 9.55 3.26 11.12
CA ALA A 253 8.34 2.47 11.27
C ALA A 253 7.26 3.27 12.01
N GLY A 254 6.05 3.29 11.48
CA GLY A 254 4.90 3.94 12.10
C GLY A 254 4.40 3.15 13.32
N ASN A 255 4.04 3.85 14.38
CA ASN A 255 3.48 3.25 15.60
C ASN A 255 1.95 3.16 15.49
N ALA A 256 1.39 1.99 15.78
CA ALA A 256 -0.05 1.74 15.77
C ALA A 256 -0.76 2.07 17.10
N THR A 257 -0.05 2.62 18.09
CA THR A 257 -0.62 2.97 19.41
C THR A 257 -1.07 4.43 19.50
N ALA A 258 -0.84 5.22 18.47
CA ALA A 258 -1.24 6.63 18.40
C ALA A 258 -1.89 6.92 17.05
N PRO A 259 -2.76 7.94 16.94
CA PRO A 259 -3.31 8.36 15.65
C PRO A 259 -2.21 8.73 14.66
N VAL A 260 -2.43 8.42 13.37
CA VAL A 260 -1.58 8.96 12.31
C VAL A 260 -2.02 10.37 11.99
N THR A 261 -1.06 11.27 11.93
CA THR A 261 -1.30 12.66 11.55
C THR A 261 -0.53 13.02 10.31
N THR A 262 -1.09 13.85 9.47
CA THR A 262 -0.38 14.44 8.33
C THR A 262 -0.72 15.92 8.24
N ARG A 263 0.25 16.69 7.76
CA ARG A 263 0.09 18.10 7.40
C ARG A 263 0.42 18.23 5.92
N VAL A 264 -0.47 18.88 5.21
CA VAL A 264 -0.35 19.15 3.77
C VAL A 264 -0.24 20.66 3.60
N GLU A 265 0.81 21.10 2.93
CA GLU A 265 1.14 22.47 2.62
C GLU A 265 1.22 22.70 1.12
#